data_56a1bf0921fc79c82c78819f480c35cf
#
_entry.id   56a1bf0921fc79c82c78819f480c35cf
#
_cell.length_a   1.000
_cell.length_b   1.000
_cell.length_c   1.000
_cell.angle_alpha   90.00
_cell.angle_beta   90.00
_cell.angle_gamma   90.00
#
_symmetry.space_group_name_H-M   'P 1'
#
loop_
_entity.id
_entity.type
_entity.pdbx_description
1 polymer ?
#
loop_
_entity_poly.entity_id
_entity_poly.type
_entity_poly.pdbx_seq_one_letter_code
_entity_poly.pdbx_strand_id
1 'polypeptide(L)'
;ELSGTGHGQAKDLAKFLKGRNFDHIYRSPMVRVRQTAKPLLDSLGREAEVIDELREVDFGVWTGHKWHEIQEKFGVDAADWLVHLENGDVAEAEPMDGYRSRIRGSLEQMMSEGEGQDVLVLCHGGVIRMLLALLLEEPFSKMDRFEVDFASLTVIEHRSNRTEIKLHNFAPWLWLGENGGA
;
A
#
# COMPACT_ATOMS: atom_id res chain seq x y z
N GLU A 1 -5.21 14.72 1.14
CA GLU A 1 -4.88 15.02 -0.27
C GLU A 1 -3.38 14.90 -0.49
N LEU A 2 -2.97 14.74 -1.77
CA LEU A 2 -1.55 14.73 -2.13
C LEU A 2 -0.95 16.13 -2.08
N SER A 3 0.32 16.20 -1.71
CA SER A 3 1.16 17.40 -1.92
C SER A 3 1.53 17.57 -3.41
N GLY A 4 2.11 18.71 -3.77
CA GLY A 4 2.65 18.92 -5.13
C GLY A 4 3.67 17.84 -5.52
N THR A 5 4.57 17.44 -4.59
CA THR A 5 5.52 16.34 -4.77
C THR A 5 4.78 15.02 -5.00
N GLY A 6 3.75 14.72 -4.20
CA GLY A 6 2.96 13.48 -4.36
C GLY A 6 2.27 13.40 -5.71
N HIS A 7 1.76 14.52 -6.25
CA HIS A 7 1.22 14.56 -7.61
C HIS A 7 2.29 14.30 -8.67
N GLY A 8 3.52 14.77 -8.48
CA GLY A 8 4.66 14.44 -9.34
C GLY A 8 4.97 12.94 -9.33
N GLN A 9 5.12 12.37 -8.14
CA GLN A 9 5.38 10.94 -7.94
C GLN A 9 4.30 10.05 -8.58
N ALA A 10 3.02 10.43 -8.45
CA ALA A 10 1.91 9.73 -9.09
C ALA A 10 2.00 9.75 -10.63
N LYS A 11 2.42 10.87 -11.23
CA LYS A 11 2.65 10.96 -12.67
C LYS A 11 3.81 10.09 -13.13
N ASP A 12 4.89 10.02 -12.37
CA ASP A 12 6.05 9.20 -12.72
C ASP A 12 5.74 7.71 -12.59
N LEU A 13 4.95 7.30 -11.58
CA LEU A 13 4.40 5.95 -11.49
C LEU A 13 3.54 5.62 -12.72
N ALA A 14 2.66 6.53 -13.13
CA ALA A 14 1.82 6.34 -14.32
C ALA A 14 2.65 6.21 -15.62
N LYS A 15 3.73 7.00 -15.77
CA LYS A 15 4.66 6.86 -16.90
C LYS A 15 5.35 5.49 -16.91
N PHE A 16 5.80 5.02 -15.74
CA PHE A 16 6.47 3.72 -15.61
C PHE A 16 5.54 2.56 -15.95
N LEU A 17 4.27 2.65 -15.55
CA LEU A 17 3.27 1.63 -15.82
C LEU A 17 2.60 1.76 -17.19
N LYS A 18 2.94 2.80 -17.98
CA LYS A 18 2.38 3.02 -19.31
C LYS A 18 2.64 1.82 -20.24
N GLY A 19 1.57 1.33 -20.85
CA GLY A 19 1.62 0.17 -21.76
C GLY A 19 1.59 -1.18 -21.04
N ARG A 20 1.51 -1.22 -19.71
CA ARG A 20 1.14 -2.44 -18.99
C ARG A 20 -0.35 -2.67 -19.09
N ASN A 21 -0.73 -3.93 -19.25
CA ASN A 21 -2.12 -4.35 -19.14
C ASN A 21 -2.36 -4.92 -17.75
N PHE A 22 -3.48 -4.56 -17.17
CA PHE A 22 -3.98 -5.15 -15.94
C PHE A 22 -5.38 -5.67 -16.21
N ASP A 23 -5.67 -6.90 -15.82
CA ASP A 23 -7.00 -7.47 -15.96
C ASP A 23 -7.96 -6.82 -14.97
N HIS A 24 -7.51 -6.68 -13.72
CA HIS A 24 -8.23 -6.00 -12.65
C HIS A 24 -7.44 -4.84 -12.08
N ILE A 25 -8.13 -3.77 -11.71
CA ILE A 25 -7.55 -2.61 -11.01
C ILE A 25 -8.44 -2.30 -9.82
N TYR A 26 -7.90 -2.46 -8.62
CA TYR A 26 -8.56 -2.14 -7.35
C TYR A 26 -7.90 -0.94 -6.67
N ARG A 27 -8.68 -0.20 -5.93
CA ARG A 27 -8.13 0.90 -5.12
C ARG A 27 -8.86 1.11 -3.80
N SER A 28 -8.12 1.66 -2.84
CA SER A 28 -8.69 2.23 -1.63
C SER A 28 -9.65 3.40 -1.92
N PRO A 29 -10.69 3.61 -1.09
CA PRO A 29 -11.61 4.76 -1.22
C PRO A 29 -10.96 6.10 -0.93
N MET A 30 -9.81 6.13 -0.23
CA MET A 30 -9.21 7.36 0.29
C MET A 30 -8.75 8.31 -0.81
N VAL A 31 -8.98 9.62 -0.58
CA VAL A 31 -8.72 10.69 -1.56
C VAL A 31 -7.30 10.65 -2.10
N ARG A 32 -6.28 10.46 -1.24
CA ARG A 32 -4.87 10.37 -1.67
C ARG A 32 -4.62 9.24 -2.65
N VAL A 33 -5.25 8.07 -2.46
CA VAL A 33 -5.10 6.93 -3.38
C VAL A 33 -5.82 7.19 -4.70
N ARG A 34 -7.03 7.78 -4.66
CA ARG A 34 -7.74 8.21 -5.87
C ARG A 34 -6.90 9.19 -6.69
N GLN A 35 -6.23 10.15 -6.03
CA GLN A 35 -5.37 11.12 -6.69
C GLN A 35 -4.11 10.47 -7.27
N THR A 36 -3.51 9.48 -6.58
CA THR A 36 -2.37 8.69 -7.08
C THR A 36 -2.76 7.85 -8.30
N ALA A 37 -3.93 7.23 -8.27
CA ALA A 37 -4.43 6.39 -9.37
C ALA A 37 -4.76 7.18 -10.63
N LYS A 38 -5.26 8.43 -10.48
CA LYS A 38 -5.84 9.20 -11.57
C LYS A 38 -4.95 9.31 -12.82
N PRO A 39 -3.66 9.70 -12.76
CA PRO A 39 -2.84 9.81 -13.96
C PRO A 39 -2.71 8.49 -14.74
N LEU A 40 -2.63 7.37 -14.03
CA LEU A 40 -2.56 6.04 -14.64
C LEU A 40 -3.90 5.67 -15.29
N LEU A 41 -4.99 5.78 -14.56
CA LEU A 41 -6.33 5.44 -15.04
C LEU A 41 -6.72 6.27 -16.28
N ASP A 42 -6.43 7.58 -16.25
CA ASP A 42 -6.62 8.46 -17.41
C ASP A 42 -5.81 7.97 -18.64
N SER A 43 -4.57 7.51 -18.43
CA SER A 43 -3.70 7.02 -19.50
C SER A 43 -4.14 5.67 -20.09
N LEU A 44 -4.80 4.85 -19.28
CA LEU A 44 -5.33 3.53 -19.67
C LEU A 44 -6.76 3.61 -20.23
N GLY A 45 -7.46 4.74 -20.04
CA GLY A 45 -8.89 4.86 -20.36
C GLY A 45 -9.75 3.89 -19.55
N ARG A 46 -9.36 3.61 -18.30
CA ARG A 46 -10.00 2.63 -17.40
C ARG A 46 -10.38 3.27 -16.07
N GLU A 47 -11.30 2.62 -15.38
CA GLU A 47 -11.65 2.89 -13.99
C GLU A 47 -11.07 1.81 -13.09
N ALA A 48 -10.92 2.13 -11.81
CA ALA A 48 -10.56 1.16 -10.78
C ALA A 48 -11.78 0.85 -9.90
N GLU A 49 -11.97 -0.40 -9.59
CA GLU A 49 -12.94 -0.83 -8.59
C GLU A 49 -12.52 -0.37 -7.19
N VAL A 50 -13.46 0.14 -6.43
CA VAL A 50 -13.23 0.61 -5.07
C VAL A 50 -13.55 -0.49 -4.08
N ILE A 51 -12.53 -0.88 -3.29
CA ILE A 51 -12.73 -1.78 -2.16
C ILE A 51 -12.54 -0.96 -0.88
N ASP A 52 -13.61 -0.76 -0.14
CA ASP A 52 -13.63 0.08 1.06
C ASP A 52 -12.72 -0.46 2.17
N GLU A 53 -12.57 -1.77 2.24
CA GLU A 53 -11.70 -2.48 3.17
C GLU A 53 -10.21 -2.22 2.94
N LEU A 54 -9.80 -1.75 1.75
CA LEU A 54 -8.42 -1.35 1.45
C LEU A 54 -8.04 0.03 2.02
N ARG A 55 -8.90 0.68 2.82
CA ARG A 55 -8.52 1.89 3.56
C ARG A 55 -7.35 1.60 4.50
N GLU A 56 -6.55 2.64 4.79
CA GLU A 56 -5.44 2.50 5.73
C GLU A 56 -5.95 2.11 7.12
N VAL A 57 -5.09 1.48 7.90
CA VAL A 57 -5.35 1.22 9.31
C VAL A 57 -5.65 2.53 10.04
N ASP A 58 -6.63 2.51 10.93
CA ASP A 58 -6.84 3.65 11.82
C ASP A 58 -5.80 3.61 12.95
N PHE A 59 -4.96 4.63 13.00
CA PHE A 59 -3.91 4.76 13.99
C PHE A 59 -4.39 5.33 15.34
N GLY A 60 -5.70 5.52 15.53
CA GLY A 60 -6.26 6.07 16.76
C GLY A 60 -5.63 7.39 17.14
N VAL A 61 -5.12 7.48 18.38
CA VAL A 61 -4.49 8.71 18.93
C VAL A 61 -3.23 9.15 18.19
N TRP A 62 -2.65 8.32 17.32
CA TRP A 62 -1.51 8.71 16.48
C TRP A 62 -1.94 9.39 15.17
N THR A 63 -3.21 9.31 14.80
CA THR A 63 -3.73 9.90 13.57
C THR A 63 -3.48 11.41 13.53
N GLY A 64 -2.90 11.87 12.42
CA GLY A 64 -2.60 13.28 12.20
C GLY A 64 -1.26 13.76 12.79
N HIS A 65 -0.54 12.92 13.51
CA HIS A 65 0.80 13.21 14.02
C HIS A 65 1.90 12.72 13.07
N LYS A 66 3.02 13.44 13.06
CA LYS A 66 4.26 12.97 12.42
C LYS A 66 5.00 12.01 13.37
N TRP A 67 5.84 11.15 12.83
CA TRP A 67 6.56 10.15 13.64
C TRP A 67 7.39 10.75 14.79
N HIS A 68 8.06 11.88 14.59
CA HIS A 68 8.78 12.55 15.66
C HIS A 68 7.85 13.07 16.78
N GLU A 69 6.64 13.52 16.43
CA GLU A 69 5.63 13.95 17.40
C GLU A 69 5.06 12.77 18.19
N ILE A 70 4.92 11.60 17.53
CA ILE A 70 4.52 10.36 18.20
C ILE A 70 5.58 9.94 19.20
N GLN A 71 6.86 9.97 18.79
CA GLN A 71 7.97 9.67 19.68
C GLN A 71 8.02 10.62 20.90
N GLU A 72 7.88 11.93 20.68
CA GLU A 72 7.90 12.93 21.75
C GLU A 72 6.72 12.80 22.71
N LYS A 73 5.50 12.54 22.20
CA LYS A 73 4.26 12.52 22.99
C LYS A 73 4.00 11.17 23.66
N PHE A 74 4.31 10.08 23.00
CA PHE A 74 3.92 8.73 23.40
C PHE A 74 5.13 7.85 23.74
N GLY A 75 6.37 8.32 23.49
CA GLY A 75 7.60 7.57 23.79
C GLY A 75 7.81 6.36 22.87
N VAL A 76 7.18 6.33 21.70
CA VAL A 76 7.22 5.21 20.75
C VAL A 76 8.24 5.50 19.66
N ASP A 77 9.18 4.56 19.45
CA ASP A 77 10.09 4.63 18.31
C ASP A 77 9.33 4.36 17.01
N ALA A 78 9.65 5.14 15.96
CA ALA A 78 9.07 4.95 14.65
C ALA A 78 9.35 3.55 14.06
N ALA A 79 10.38 2.84 14.52
CA ALA A 79 10.68 1.47 14.12
C ALA A 79 9.70 0.45 14.71
N ASP A 80 9.10 0.73 15.88
CA ASP A 80 8.29 -0.22 16.64
C ASP A 80 6.78 -0.09 16.43
N TRP A 81 6.34 0.80 15.53
CA TRP A 81 4.91 1.10 15.35
C TRP A 81 4.05 -0.13 14.99
N LEU A 82 4.59 -1.06 14.19
CA LEU A 82 3.88 -2.29 13.83
C LEU A 82 3.66 -3.20 15.05
N VAL A 83 4.65 -3.28 15.94
CA VAL A 83 4.58 -4.06 17.18
C VAL A 83 3.50 -3.49 18.09
N HIS A 84 3.47 -2.16 18.26
CA HIS A 84 2.47 -1.49 19.10
C HIS A 84 1.04 -1.66 18.55
N LEU A 85 0.86 -1.59 17.23
CA LEU A 85 -0.43 -1.87 16.62
C LEU A 85 -0.83 -3.34 16.79
N GLU A 86 0.10 -4.29 16.55
CA GLU A 86 -0.18 -5.73 16.67
C GLU A 86 -0.55 -6.11 18.11
N ASN A 87 0.07 -5.49 19.11
CA ASN A 87 -0.23 -5.71 20.51
C ASN A 87 -1.52 -5.02 21.00
N GLY A 88 -2.06 -4.06 20.21
CA GLY A 88 -3.21 -3.25 20.64
C GLY A 88 -2.83 -2.17 21.67
N ASP A 89 -1.57 -1.74 21.69
CA ASP A 89 -1.07 -0.75 22.66
C ASP A 89 -1.47 0.69 22.31
N VAL A 90 -2.02 0.93 21.11
CA VAL A 90 -2.39 2.25 20.64
C VAL A 90 -3.85 2.53 20.92
N ALA A 91 -4.11 3.50 21.80
CA ALA A 91 -5.46 3.87 22.17
C ALA A 91 -6.29 4.33 20.94
N GLU A 92 -7.55 3.92 20.88
CA GLU A 92 -8.50 4.25 19.82
C GLU A 92 -8.09 3.75 18.41
N ALA A 93 -7.00 2.98 18.29
CA ALA A 93 -6.63 2.39 17.01
C ALA A 93 -7.59 1.27 16.60
N GLU A 94 -7.64 0.99 15.30
CA GLU A 94 -8.39 -0.15 14.77
C GLU A 94 -7.85 -1.44 15.38
N PRO A 95 -8.70 -2.29 15.99
CA PRO A 95 -8.25 -3.58 16.52
C PRO A 95 -7.59 -4.43 15.43
N MET A 96 -6.43 -5.00 15.74
CA MET A 96 -5.61 -5.72 14.75
C MET A 96 -6.36 -6.91 14.11
N ASP A 97 -7.20 -7.62 14.87
CA ASP A 97 -7.99 -8.71 14.32
C ASP A 97 -9.03 -8.23 13.30
N GLY A 98 -9.65 -7.07 13.55
CA GLY A 98 -10.56 -6.42 12.60
C GLY A 98 -9.83 -5.99 11.34
N TYR A 99 -8.67 -5.33 11.50
CA TYR A 99 -7.80 -4.91 10.40
C TYR A 99 -7.38 -6.10 9.54
N ARG A 100 -6.84 -7.13 10.17
CA ARG A 100 -6.41 -8.37 9.50
C ARG A 100 -7.57 -9.05 8.77
N SER A 101 -8.74 -9.13 9.39
CA SER A 101 -9.93 -9.77 8.81
C SER A 101 -10.41 -9.05 7.54
N ARG A 102 -10.52 -7.70 7.57
CA ARG A 102 -10.97 -6.96 6.39
C ARG A 102 -9.98 -7.02 5.23
N ILE A 103 -8.66 -6.95 5.51
CA ILE A 103 -7.66 -7.07 4.45
C ILE A 103 -7.60 -8.49 3.90
N ARG A 104 -7.79 -9.52 4.75
CA ARG A 104 -7.88 -10.92 4.31
C ARG A 104 -9.08 -11.11 3.37
N GLY A 105 -10.24 -10.60 3.70
CA GLY A 105 -11.42 -10.69 2.84
C GLY A 105 -11.19 -10.02 1.47
N SER A 106 -10.56 -8.84 1.47
CA SER A 106 -10.18 -8.16 0.21
C SER A 106 -9.16 -8.99 -0.59
N LEU A 107 -8.16 -9.58 0.07
CA LEU A 107 -7.17 -10.43 -0.61
C LEU A 107 -7.82 -11.66 -1.24
N GLU A 108 -8.69 -12.36 -0.52
CA GLU A 108 -9.41 -13.53 -1.01
C GLU A 108 -10.31 -13.19 -2.21
N GLN A 109 -11.00 -12.04 -2.17
CA GLN A 109 -11.77 -11.54 -3.30
C GLN A 109 -10.86 -11.31 -4.51
N MET A 110 -9.81 -10.51 -4.37
CA MET A 110 -8.88 -10.17 -5.46
C MET A 110 -8.20 -11.41 -6.05
N MET A 111 -7.85 -12.39 -5.22
CA MET A 111 -7.26 -13.65 -5.69
C MET A 111 -8.25 -14.52 -6.44
N SER A 112 -9.50 -14.60 -5.98
CA SER A 112 -10.55 -15.37 -6.63
C SER A 112 -10.94 -14.79 -7.99
N GLU A 113 -11.06 -13.47 -8.08
CA GLU A 113 -11.43 -12.77 -9.32
C GLU A 113 -10.26 -12.71 -10.31
N GLY A 114 -9.02 -12.63 -9.81
CA GLY A 114 -7.80 -12.45 -10.60
C GLY A 114 -6.95 -13.70 -10.77
N GLU A 115 -7.48 -14.90 -10.62
CA GLU A 115 -6.70 -16.13 -10.77
C GLU A 115 -6.08 -16.24 -12.17
N GLY A 116 -4.73 -16.30 -12.22
CA GLY A 116 -3.98 -16.37 -13.47
C GLY A 116 -3.90 -15.05 -14.24
N GLN A 117 -4.26 -13.94 -13.63
CA GLN A 117 -4.35 -12.61 -14.23
C GLN A 117 -3.44 -11.59 -13.54
N ASP A 118 -3.22 -10.46 -14.21
CA ASP A 118 -2.48 -9.34 -13.67
C ASP A 118 -3.43 -8.38 -12.92
N VAL A 119 -3.26 -8.31 -11.60
CA VAL A 119 -4.06 -7.49 -10.70
C VAL A 119 -3.24 -6.31 -10.20
N LEU A 120 -3.74 -5.08 -10.37
CA LEU A 120 -3.16 -3.87 -9.79
C LEU A 120 -3.97 -3.42 -8.58
N VAL A 121 -3.29 -3.22 -7.45
CA VAL A 121 -3.92 -2.72 -6.21
C VAL A 121 -3.26 -1.41 -5.79
N LEU A 122 -4.03 -0.34 -5.70
CA LEU A 122 -3.56 0.95 -5.19
C LEU A 122 -4.11 1.17 -3.78
N CYS A 123 -3.21 1.18 -2.81
CA CYS A 123 -3.58 1.25 -1.40
C CYS A 123 -2.56 2.02 -0.56
N HIS A 124 -2.19 1.56 0.62
CA HIS A 124 -1.42 2.27 1.63
C HIS A 124 -0.29 1.40 2.18
N GLY A 125 0.67 2.04 2.85
CA GLY A 125 1.83 1.36 3.39
C GLY A 125 1.48 0.28 4.42
N GLY A 126 0.54 0.54 5.32
CA GLY A 126 0.06 -0.46 6.28
C GLY A 126 -0.68 -1.61 5.58
N VAL A 127 -1.53 -1.29 4.59
CA VAL A 127 -2.26 -2.30 3.80
C VAL A 127 -1.30 -3.19 3.01
N ILE A 128 -0.27 -2.63 2.36
CA ILE A 128 0.75 -3.42 1.65
C ILE A 128 1.44 -4.38 2.62
N ARG A 129 1.82 -3.90 3.82
CA ARG A 129 2.44 -4.76 4.85
C ARG A 129 1.49 -5.84 5.34
N MET A 130 0.20 -5.55 5.53
CA MET A 130 -0.78 -6.57 5.91
C MET A 130 -1.00 -7.61 4.80
N LEU A 131 -1.06 -7.19 3.54
CA LEU A 131 -1.12 -8.13 2.40
C LEU A 131 0.11 -9.03 2.35
N LEU A 132 1.32 -8.48 2.58
CA LEU A 132 2.56 -9.25 2.67
C LEU A 132 2.51 -10.23 3.85
N ALA A 133 2.07 -9.79 5.03
CA ALA A 133 1.94 -10.65 6.21
C ALA A 133 1.01 -11.86 5.95
N LEU A 134 -0.11 -11.61 5.27
CA LEU A 134 -1.07 -12.66 4.91
C LEU A 134 -0.51 -13.63 3.86
N LEU A 135 0.15 -13.10 2.82
CA LEU A 135 0.70 -13.91 1.71
C LEU A 135 1.95 -14.71 2.11
N LEU A 136 2.72 -14.20 3.06
CA LEU A 136 3.93 -14.85 3.58
C LEU A 136 3.65 -15.69 4.85
N GLU A 137 2.42 -15.66 5.34
CA GLU A 137 2.01 -16.36 6.58
C GLU A 137 2.85 -15.96 7.80
N GLU A 138 3.19 -14.67 7.90
CA GLU A 138 4.02 -14.13 8.98
C GLU A 138 3.27 -13.11 9.85
N PRO A 139 3.71 -12.87 11.10
CA PRO A 139 3.18 -11.81 11.94
C PRO A 139 3.31 -10.43 11.28
N PHE A 140 2.33 -9.56 11.52
CA PHE A 140 2.34 -8.19 10.97
C PHE A 140 3.54 -7.37 11.45
N SER A 141 3.94 -7.55 12.72
CA SER A 141 5.12 -6.92 13.32
C SER A 141 6.44 -7.24 12.60
N LYS A 142 6.52 -8.36 11.87
CA LYS A 142 7.70 -8.73 11.07
C LYS A 142 7.77 -8.02 9.73
N MET A 143 6.75 -7.24 9.38
CA MET A 143 6.68 -6.51 8.12
C MET A 143 7.40 -5.15 8.17
N ASP A 144 8.00 -4.77 9.28
CA ASP A 144 8.90 -3.62 9.43
C ASP A 144 10.08 -3.66 8.46
N ARG A 145 10.59 -4.86 8.18
CA ARG A 145 11.66 -5.11 7.20
C ARG A 145 11.30 -4.73 5.75
N PHE A 146 10.03 -4.55 5.46
CA PHE A 146 9.55 -4.13 4.15
C PHE A 146 9.29 -2.63 4.14
N GLU A 147 10.22 -1.88 3.57
CA GLU A 147 10.01 -0.46 3.32
C GLU A 147 8.91 -0.27 2.29
N VAL A 148 8.15 0.81 2.42
CA VAL A 148 7.11 1.20 1.45
C VAL A 148 7.15 2.71 1.27
N ASP A 149 7.74 3.14 0.18
CA ASP A 149 7.81 4.53 -0.23
C ASP A 149 6.52 5.03 -0.88
N PHE A 150 6.32 6.32 -0.93
CA PHE A 150 5.18 6.90 -1.64
C PHE A 150 5.28 6.63 -3.14
N ALA A 151 4.17 6.21 -3.73
CA ALA A 151 4.08 5.83 -5.14
C ALA A 151 5.14 4.80 -5.58
N SER A 152 5.57 3.94 -4.67
CA SER A 152 6.39 2.78 -4.98
C SER A 152 5.56 1.61 -5.48
N LEU A 153 6.22 0.68 -6.16
CA LEU A 153 5.64 -0.54 -6.70
C LEU A 153 6.27 -1.76 -6.03
N THR A 154 5.43 -2.65 -5.54
CA THR A 154 5.82 -4.01 -5.11
C THR A 154 5.08 -5.01 -5.98
N VAL A 155 5.81 -5.94 -6.59
CA VAL A 155 5.25 -6.99 -7.46
C VAL A 155 5.38 -8.33 -6.77
N ILE A 156 4.25 -9.01 -6.62
CA ILE A 156 4.15 -10.31 -5.99
C ILE A 156 3.59 -11.29 -7.01
N GLU A 157 4.25 -12.40 -7.20
CA GLU A 157 3.71 -13.55 -7.91
C GLU A 157 3.23 -14.56 -6.87
N HIS A 158 1.91 -14.81 -6.88
CA HIS A 158 1.30 -15.81 -6.01
C HIS A 158 0.76 -16.96 -6.86
N ARG A 159 1.15 -18.17 -6.51
CA ARG A 159 0.63 -19.43 -7.07
C ARG A 159 0.16 -20.30 -5.91
N SER A 160 -0.64 -21.31 -6.18
CA SER A 160 -1.31 -22.16 -5.18
C SER A 160 -0.44 -22.61 -3.99
N ASN A 161 0.88 -22.72 -4.16
CA ASN A 161 1.80 -23.22 -3.13
C ASN A 161 3.02 -22.32 -2.89
N ARG A 162 3.07 -21.13 -3.51
CA ARG A 162 4.28 -20.29 -3.44
C ARG A 162 3.95 -18.83 -3.66
N THR A 163 4.46 -18.00 -2.75
CA THR A 163 4.48 -16.54 -2.89
C THR A 163 5.91 -16.08 -3.14
N GLU A 164 6.13 -15.32 -4.21
CA GLU A 164 7.42 -14.71 -4.54
C GLU A 164 7.29 -13.20 -4.70
N ILE A 165 8.15 -12.46 -4.01
CA ILE A 165 8.28 -11.02 -4.23
C ILE A 165 9.26 -10.82 -5.39
N LYS A 166 8.73 -10.42 -6.56
CA LYS A 166 9.54 -10.21 -7.79
C LYS A 166 10.19 -8.83 -7.83
N LEU A 167 9.55 -7.86 -7.21
CA LEU A 167 10.05 -6.49 -7.07
C LEU A 167 9.53 -5.95 -5.74
N HIS A 168 10.39 -5.25 -5.00
CA HIS A 168 10.00 -4.65 -3.73
C HIS A 168 10.37 -3.17 -3.71
N ASN A 169 9.41 -2.36 -3.30
CA ASN A 169 9.57 -0.92 -3.03
C ASN A 169 10.26 -0.13 -4.17
N PHE A 170 10.00 -0.48 -5.41
CA PHE A 170 10.55 0.28 -6.54
C PHE A 170 9.81 1.61 -6.70
N ALA A 171 10.52 2.70 -6.50
CA ALA A 171 10.00 4.07 -6.63
C ALA A 171 10.43 4.69 -7.97
N PRO A 172 9.58 4.67 -9.03
CA PRO A 172 9.94 5.13 -10.38
C PRO A 172 10.43 6.58 -10.42
N TRP A 173 9.91 7.43 -9.54
CA TRP A 173 10.27 8.86 -9.46
C TRP A 173 11.71 9.11 -9.01
N LEU A 174 12.35 8.18 -8.30
CA LEU A 174 13.78 8.25 -7.99
C LEU A 174 14.64 8.07 -9.26
N TRP A 175 14.20 7.21 -10.18
CA TRP A 175 14.93 6.92 -11.41
C TRP A 175 14.66 7.91 -12.55
N LEU A 176 13.43 8.39 -12.66
CA LEU A 176 13.03 9.34 -13.71
C LEU A 176 13.51 10.75 -13.42
N GLY A 177 13.72 11.11 -12.14
CA GLY A 177 14.28 12.40 -11.73
C GLY A 177 15.77 12.55 -12.04
N GLU A 178 16.54 11.47 -12.01
CA GLU A 178 17.98 11.47 -12.29
C GLU A 178 18.32 11.37 -13.79
N ASN A 179 17.43 10.84 -14.62
CA ASN A 179 17.65 10.61 -16.06
C ASN A 179 16.72 11.45 -16.97
N GLY A 180 15.93 12.35 -16.42
CA GLY A 180 14.96 13.18 -17.17
C GLY A 180 15.55 14.40 -17.88
N GLY A 181 16.87 14.48 -18.03
CA GLY A 181 17.60 15.59 -18.65
C GLY A 181 18.55 15.13 -19.76
N ALA A 182 18.01 14.47 -20.80
CA ALA A 182 18.72 14.27 -22.05
C ALA A 182 17.77 14.53 -23.22
#